data_a68a9dc8b0a7c2d981541c47801e8d9a
#
_entry.id   a68a9dc8b0a7c2d981541c47801e8d9a
#
_cell.length_a   1.000
_cell.length_b   1.000
_cell.length_c   1.000
_cell.angle_alpha   90.00
_cell.angle_beta   90.00
_cell.angle_gamma   90.00
#
_symmetry.space_group_name_H-M   'P 1'
#
loop_
_entity.id
_entity.type
_entity.pdbx_description
1 polymer ?
#
loop_
_entity_poly.entity_id
_entity_poly.type
_entity_poly.pdbx_seq_one_letter_code
_entity_poly.pdbx_strand_id
1 'polypeptide(L)'
;MKLKIAQTADELDDVFWLRHQVYIIEDGKYGGKPLRNQRIVDRFDAFPNSLSIIAYDEEEPVGTMRIGLDSGLGLASEEYFDLTPFRQEAAAQWWAEHGRPTIDACPSMLAVRERWKNRRDVIRALIKMAIGVWHSWGVTHVYSSVNHETVSMYDRLGFTALAEKKWVDSIGNYVVPIRAPFDCLFQWAFGNLQDDLLEAYSGHFERLLMQPGDILFSEGELGDHAYMVDEGVIKVSRNDISGCELTLATLEQGELFGELALIDTHPRSATATALKATELIVLDRKTFRNRLANEPSLMDQVMKNFSKRIRRMDDLAMVLAYGASTQRLTYTLNTLRKTAKPDHKRPNIFIAKVSPKELANSAGVSEQTARVFLQSRKDSGELDYTPRSIRFYERRSRHKQGASGQGAVA
;
A
#
# COMPACT_ATOMS: atom_id res chain seq x y z
N MET A 1 7.89 9.31 -4.70
CA MET A 1 8.18 8.28 -5.75
C MET A 1 6.88 7.78 -6.34
N LYS A 2 6.73 7.76 -7.66
CA LYS A 2 5.51 7.39 -8.40
C LYS A 2 5.75 6.11 -9.20
N LEU A 3 4.80 5.16 -9.14
CA LEU A 3 4.82 3.93 -9.93
C LEU A 3 3.61 3.90 -10.86
N LYS A 4 3.83 3.48 -12.11
CA LYS A 4 2.77 3.41 -13.13
C LYS A 4 3.08 2.34 -14.19
N ILE A 5 2.10 1.99 -14.99
CA ILE A 5 2.32 1.22 -16.22
C ILE A 5 2.88 2.19 -17.27
N ALA A 6 3.97 1.82 -17.92
CA ALA A 6 4.53 2.57 -19.03
C ALA A 6 3.58 2.51 -20.23
N GLN A 7 3.10 3.65 -20.72
CA GLN A 7 2.10 3.77 -21.77
C GLN A 7 2.59 4.59 -22.97
N THR A 8 3.55 5.49 -22.75
CA THR A 8 4.11 6.32 -23.81
C THR A 8 5.43 5.76 -24.34
N ALA A 9 5.84 6.21 -25.52
CA ALA A 9 7.12 5.81 -26.11
C ALA A 9 8.30 6.24 -25.22
N ASP A 10 8.23 7.42 -24.62
CA ASP A 10 9.27 7.94 -23.75
C ASP A 10 9.39 7.09 -22.47
N GLU A 11 8.26 6.72 -21.86
CA GLU A 11 8.24 5.84 -20.68
C GLU A 11 8.78 4.44 -20.97
N LEU A 12 8.49 3.89 -22.16
CA LEU A 12 9.07 2.62 -22.58
C LEU A 12 10.58 2.75 -22.86
N ASP A 13 11.01 3.88 -23.40
CA ASP A 13 12.43 4.16 -23.59
C ASP A 13 13.17 4.23 -22.25
N ASP A 14 12.57 4.87 -21.23
CA ASP A 14 13.06 4.89 -19.86
C ASP A 14 13.17 3.48 -19.25
N VAL A 15 12.17 2.62 -19.49
CA VAL A 15 12.19 1.20 -19.05
C VAL A 15 13.40 0.48 -19.66
N PHE A 16 13.62 0.62 -20.97
CA PHE A 16 14.70 -0.09 -21.68
C PHE A 16 16.08 0.45 -21.30
N TRP A 17 16.19 1.76 -21.11
CA TRP A 17 17.39 2.41 -20.61
C TRP A 17 17.70 1.95 -19.18
N LEU A 18 16.70 1.93 -18.29
CA LEU A 18 16.86 1.52 -16.91
C LEU A 18 17.35 0.07 -16.79
N ARG A 19 16.81 -0.85 -17.59
CA ARG A 19 17.30 -2.24 -17.67
C ARG A 19 18.78 -2.29 -18.03
N HIS A 20 19.21 -1.49 -19.00
CA HIS A 20 20.63 -1.41 -19.38
C HIS A 20 21.49 -0.87 -18.25
N GLN A 21 21.05 0.20 -17.58
CA GLN A 21 21.79 0.78 -16.45
C GLN A 21 21.96 -0.26 -15.32
N VAL A 22 20.89 -0.96 -14.95
CA VAL A 22 20.95 -1.92 -13.84
C VAL A 22 21.72 -3.18 -14.24
N TYR A 23 21.34 -3.84 -15.33
CA TYR A 23 21.90 -5.15 -15.64
C TYR A 23 23.30 -5.11 -16.20
N ILE A 24 23.62 -4.13 -17.06
CA ILE A 24 24.92 -4.06 -17.72
C ILE A 24 25.90 -3.22 -16.89
N ILE A 25 25.48 -2.02 -16.48
CA ILE A 25 26.40 -1.06 -15.85
C ILE A 25 26.60 -1.36 -14.37
N GLU A 26 25.48 -1.55 -13.61
CA GLU A 26 25.56 -1.75 -12.16
C GLU A 26 25.85 -3.19 -11.78
N ASP A 27 25.17 -4.18 -12.40
CA ASP A 27 25.29 -5.60 -12.05
C ASP A 27 26.35 -6.36 -12.87
N GLY A 28 26.88 -5.79 -13.96
CA GLY A 28 27.86 -6.43 -14.83
C GLY A 28 27.37 -7.70 -15.55
N LYS A 29 26.04 -7.89 -15.65
CA LYS A 29 25.41 -9.02 -16.33
C LYS A 29 25.51 -8.89 -17.88
N TYR A 30 25.11 -9.94 -18.59
CA TYR A 30 25.13 -9.97 -20.07
C TYR A 30 26.51 -9.64 -20.66
N GLY A 31 27.59 -10.09 -19.98
CA GLY A 31 28.97 -9.86 -20.39
C GLY A 31 29.53 -8.47 -20.05
N GLY A 32 28.77 -7.61 -19.35
CA GLY A 32 29.22 -6.31 -18.83
C GLY A 32 29.63 -5.26 -19.87
N LYS A 33 29.41 -5.52 -21.16
CA LYS A 33 29.74 -4.58 -22.24
C LYS A 33 28.56 -3.70 -22.56
N PRO A 34 28.67 -2.36 -22.47
CA PRO A 34 27.60 -1.45 -22.82
C PRO A 34 27.09 -1.68 -24.24
N LEU A 35 25.78 -1.79 -24.39
CA LEU A 35 25.15 -1.86 -25.71
C LEU A 35 25.24 -0.48 -26.40
N ARG A 36 25.42 -0.48 -27.72
CA ARG A 36 25.59 0.76 -28.49
C ARG A 36 24.40 1.73 -28.32
N ASN A 37 23.19 1.19 -28.25
CA ASN A 37 21.95 1.96 -28.06
C ASN A 37 21.60 2.19 -26.58
N GLN A 38 22.33 1.59 -25.65
CA GLN A 38 22.10 1.67 -24.20
C GLN A 38 20.66 1.27 -23.78
N ARG A 39 20.09 0.30 -24.48
CA ARG A 39 18.71 -0.20 -24.24
C ARG A 39 18.70 -1.71 -24.22
N ILE A 40 17.97 -2.31 -23.30
CA ILE A 40 17.68 -3.75 -23.28
C ILE A 40 16.23 -3.95 -23.67
N VAL A 41 16.03 -4.56 -24.83
CA VAL A 41 14.73 -4.95 -25.39
C VAL A 41 14.84 -6.40 -25.85
N ASP A 42 13.83 -7.20 -25.59
CA ASP A 42 13.73 -8.56 -26.11
C ASP A 42 12.37 -8.80 -26.78
N ARG A 43 12.17 -10.00 -27.35
CA ARG A 43 10.95 -10.35 -28.06
C ARG A 43 9.69 -10.27 -27.21
N PHE A 44 9.80 -10.50 -25.91
CA PHE A 44 8.65 -10.49 -24.99
C PHE A 44 8.10 -9.08 -24.72
N ASP A 45 8.87 -8.04 -25.01
CA ASP A 45 8.37 -6.66 -24.92
C ASP A 45 7.34 -6.35 -26.01
N ALA A 46 7.36 -7.10 -27.11
CA ALA A 46 6.43 -6.96 -28.23
C ALA A 46 5.24 -7.95 -28.17
N PHE A 47 5.19 -8.82 -27.16
CA PHE A 47 4.11 -9.80 -27.04
C PHE A 47 2.79 -9.13 -26.66
N PRO A 48 1.65 -9.62 -27.18
CA PRO A 48 0.34 -9.26 -26.70
C PRO A 48 0.25 -9.50 -25.17
N ASN A 49 -0.43 -8.63 -24.45
CA ASN A 49 -0.56 -8.72 -22.99
C ASN A 49 0.79 -8.70 -22.24
N SER A 50 1.78 -8.02 -22.80
CA SER A 50 3.04 -7.68 -22.13
C SER A 50 3.02 -6.20 -21.74
N LEU A 51 3.24 -5.89 -20.48
CA LEU A 51 3.28 -4.53 -19.95
C LEU A 51 4.55 -4.34 -19.11
N SER A 52 5.06 -3.12 -19.07
CA SER A 52 6.15 -2.73 -18.18
C SER A 52 5.65 -1.75 -17.13
N ILE A 53 5.93 -2.06 -15.88
CA ILE A 53 5.73 -1.16 -14.74
C ILE A 53 7.02 -0.36 -14.59
N ILE A 54 6.91 0.94 -14.34
CA ILE A 54 8.04 1.82 -14.10
C ILE A 54 7.82 2.64 -12.82
N ALA A 55 8.89 2.82 -12.06
CA ALA A 55 8.95 3.65 -10.87
C ALA A 55 9.85 4.85 -11.12
N TYR A 56 9.36 6.04 -10.79
CA TYR A 56 10.08 7.30 -10.86
C TYR A 56 10.27 7.89 -9.48
N ASP A 57 11.47 8.40 -9.20
CA ASP A 57 11.71 9.31 -8.08
C ASP A 57 11.88 10.71 -8.68
N GLU A 58 10.87 11.57 -8.49
CA GLU A 58 10.66 12.77 -9.30
C GLU A 58 10.55 12.41 -10.79
N GLU A 59 11.55 12.74 -11.62
CA GLU A 59 11.62 12.40 -13.04
C GLU A 59 12.66 11.32 -13.34
N GLU A 60 13.43 10.84 -12.35
CA GLU A 60 14.45 9.81 -12.53
C GLU A 60 13.80 8.41 -12.52
N PRO A 61 13.97 7.58 -13.58
CA PRO A 61 13.53 6.19 -13.57
C PRO A 61 14.42 5.37 -12.65
N VAL A 62 13.84 4.70 -11.64
CA VAL A 62 14.57 4.02 -10.56
C VAL A 62 14.27 2.55 -10.43
N GLY A 63 13.14 2.08 -10.95
CA GLY A 63 12.73 0.69 -10.89
C GLY A 63 11.81 0.31 -12.03
N THR A 64 11.90 -0.91 -12.53
CA THR A 64 10.98 -1.46 -13.54
C THR A 64 10.78 -2.95 -13.35
N MET A 65 9.64 -3.45 -13.82
CA MET A 65 9.33 -4.86 -13.93
C MET A 65 8.41 -5.08 -15.13
N ARG A 66 8.72 -6.07 -15.97
CA ARG A 66 7.81 -6.52 -17.01
C ARG A 66 6.87 -7.57 -16.45
N ILE A 67 5.63 -7.50 -16.84
CA ILE A 67 4.59 -8.48 -16.57
C ILE A 67 3.94 -8.93 -17.87
N GLY A 68 3.60 -10.21 -17.97
CA GLY A 68 3.00 -10.74 -19.19
C GLY A 68 2.12 -11.94 -18.90
N LEU A 69 1.16 -12.18 -19.79
CA LEU A 69 0.39 -13.41 -19.87
C LEU A 69 0.97 -14.32 -20.95
N ASP A 70 0.79 -15.63 -20.79
CA ASP A 70 0.95 -16.55 -21.91
C ASP A 70 -0.19 -16.34 -22.90
N SER A 71 0.18 -15.85 -24.06
CA SER A 71 -0.71 -15.66 -25.23
C SER A 71 -0.61 -16.81 -26.25
N GLY A 72 -0.10 -17.98 -25.83
CA GLY A 72 0.21 -19.12 -26.71
C GLY A 72 1.61 -19.03 -27.34
N LEU A 73 2.39 -18.03 -26.98
CA LEU A 73 3.76 -17.82 -27.47
C LEU A 73 4.84 -18.23 -26.44
N GLY A 74 4.39 -18.72 -25.28
CA GLY A 74 5.23 -19.12 -24.16
C GLY A 74 5.56 -17.98 -23.20
N LEU A 75 6.10 -18.35 -22.05
CA LEU A 75 6.51 -17.46 -20.96
C LEU A 75 8.00 -17.13 -21.07
N ALA A 76 8.42 -15.95 -20.59
CA ALA A 76 9.83 -15.55 -20.59
C ALA A 76 10.74 -16.54 -19.83
N SER A 77 10.23 -17.20 -18.80
CA SER A 77 10.96 -18.23 -18.04
C SER A 77 11.22 -19.51 -18.83
N GLU A 78 10.46 -19.78 -19.89
CA GLU A 78 10.63 -20.96 -20.75
C GLU A 78 11.85 -20.85 -21.67
N GLU A 79 12.49 -19.69 -21.77
CA GLU A 79 13.81 -19.57 -22.42
C GLU A 79 14.92 -20.37 -21.69
N TYR A 80 14.75 -20.57 -20.38
CA TYR A 80 15.79 -21.19 -19.56
C TYR A 80 15.40 -22.58 -19.06
N PHE A 81 14.10 -22.86 -18.91
CA PHE A 81 13.57 -24.09 -18.33
C PHE A 81 12.37 -24.58 -19.12
N ASP A 82 12.25 -25.91 -19.30
CA ASP A 82 11.02 -26.52 -19.77
C ASP A 82 9.98 -26.52 -18.63
N LEU A 83 9.02 -25.63 -18.70
CA LEU A 83 7.95 -25.52 -17.71
C LEU A 83 6.70 -26.34 -18.09
N THR A 84 6.70 -26.98 -19.28
CA THR A 84 5.56 -27.72 -19.81
C THR A 84 4.99 -28.77 -18.84
N PRO A 85 5.80 -29.62 -18.18
CA PRO A 85 5.27 -30.62 -17.26
C PRO A 85 4.55 -29.99 -16.05
N PHE A 86 5.14 -28.94 -15.48
CA PHE A 86 4.58 -28.25 -14.30
C PHE A 86 3.31 -27.47 -14.62
N ARG A 87 3.23 -26.90 -15.82
CA ARG A 87 2.05 -26.18 -16.31
C ARG A 87 0.90 -27.16 -16.60
N GLN A 88 1.18 -28.31 -17.22
CA GLN A 88 0.19 -29.35 -17.47
C GLN A 88 -0.37 -29.92 -16.18
N GLU A 89 0.47 -30.18 -15.19
CA GLU A 89 0.03 -30.63 -13.87
C GLU A 89 -0.91 -29.62 -13.20
N ALA A 90 -0.49 -28.35 -13.15
CA ALA A 90 -1.29 -27.27 -12.56
C ALA A 90 -2.64 -27.10 -13.30
N ALA A 91 -2.61 -27.15 -14.65
CA ALA A 91 -3.82 -27.05 -15.47
C ALA A 91 -4.79 -28.20 -15.23
N ALA A 92 -4.30 -29.43 -15.07
CA ALA A 92 -5.13 -30.59 -14.78
C ALA A 92 -5.79 -30.48 -13.38
N GLN A 93 -5.03 -30.06 -12.37
CA GLN A 93 -5.56 -29.83 -11.03
C GLN A 93 -6.63 -28.73 -11.03
N TRP A 94 -6.29 -27.59 -11.61
CA TRP A 94 -7.20 -26.45 -11.69
C TRP A 94 -8.49 -26.76 -12.43
N TRP A 95 -8.40 -27.52 -13.56
CA TRP A 95 -9.57 -27.97 -14.30
C TRP A 95 -10.47 -28.88 -13.48
N ALA A 96 -9.88 -29.79 -12.72
CA ALA A 96 -10.64 -30.71 -11.85
C ALA A 96 -11.41 -29.97 -10.75
N GLU A 97 -10.86 -28.88 -10.24
CA GLU A 97 -11.47 -28.11 -9.16
C GLU A 97 -12.46 -27.04 -9.66
N HIS A 98 -12.20 -26.41 -10.80
CA HIS A 98 -12.90 -25.19 -11.23
C HIS A 98 -13.62 -25.32 -12.57
N GLY A 99 -13.36 -26.37 -13.36
CA GLY A 99 -13.99 -26.60 -14.67
C GLY A 99 -13.64 -25.56 -15.74
N ARG A 100 -12.52 -24.84 -15.58
CA ARG A 100 -12.03 -23.80 -16.50
C ARG A 100 -10.52 -23.88 -16.68
N PRO A 101 -9.98 -23.38 -17.82
CA PRO A 101 -8.53 -23.39 -18.04
C PRO A 101 -7.78 -22.47 -17.09
N THR A 102 -6.48 -22.74 -16.94
CA THR A 102 -5.54 -21.81 -16.26
C THR A 102 -5.26 -20.60 -17.13
N ILE A 103 -4.94 -19.49 -16.51
CA ILE A 103 -4.36 -18.30 -17.11
C ILE A 103 -3.02 -18.07 -16.43
N ASP A 104 -1.95 -18.29 -17.16
CA ASP A 104 -0.58 -18.26 -16.65
C ASP A 104 0.07 -16.91 -16.93
N ALA A 105 0.76 -16.36 -15.93
CA ALA A 105 1.50 -15.10 -16.03
C ALA A 105 2.98 -15.29 -15.68
N CYS A 106 3.81 -14.37 -16.16
CA CYS A 106 5.24 -14.36 -15.90
C CYS A 106 5.75 -12.93 -15.63
N PRO A 107 6.24 -12.62 -14.43
CA PRO A 107 7.07 -11.44 -14.19
C PRO A 107 8.47 -11.69 -14.73
N SER A 108 9.08 -10.65 -15.27
CA SER A 108 10.45 -10.69 -15.76
C SER A 108 11.08 -9.30 -15.76
N MET A 109 12.36 -9.21 -16.02
CA MET A 109 13.08 -7.92 -16.11
C MET A 109 12.87 -7.00 -14.91
N LEU A 110 12.84 -7.55 -13.68
CA LEU A 110 12.84 -6.75 -12.45
C LEU A 110 14.21 -6.10 -12.29
N ALA A 111 14.28 -4.80 -12.50
CA ALA A 111 15.48 -4.00 -12.37
C ALA A 111 15.23 -2.81 -11.45
N VAL A 112 16.07 -2.64 -10.43
CA VAL A 112 16.03 -1.51 -9.49
C VAL A 112 17.44 -0.96 -9.35
N ARG A 113 17.62 0.36 -9.53
CA ARG A 113 18.92 1.04 -9.42
C ARG A 113 19.56 0.78 -8.06
N GLU A 114 20.88 0.63 -8.04
CA GLU A 114 21.67 0.29 -6.84
C GLU A 114 21.33 1.17 -5.64
N ARG A 115 21.21 2.47 -5.84
CA ARG A 115 20.83 3.44 -4.80
C ARG A 115 19.49 3.13 -4.12
N TRP A 116 18.57 2.43 -4.81
CA TRP A 116 17.22 2.06 -4.30
C TRP A 116 17.06 0.59 -3.98
N LYS A 117 18.05 -0.28 -4.21
CA LYS A 117 17.95 -1.73 -3.91
C LYS A 117 17.65 -2.03 -2.44
N ASN A 118 18.09 -1.17 -1.51
CA ASN A 118 17.79 -1.31 -0.09
C ASN A 118 16.38 -0.79 0.30
N ARG A 119 15.68 -0.13 -0.61
CA ARG A 119 14.31 0.35 -0.45
C ARG A 119 13.34 -0.81 -0.75
N ARG A 120 13.07 -1.65 0.27
CA ARG A 120 12.15 -2.80 0.15
C ARG A 120 10.73 -2.41 -0.24
N ASP A 121 10.31 -1.19 0.08
CA ASP A 121 9.02 -0.61 -0.32
C ASP A 121 8.88 -0.48 -1.83
N VAL A 122 9.94 -0.14 -2.57
CA VAL A 122 9.91 -0.01 -4.04
C VAL A 122 9.66 -1.37 -4.70
N ILE A 123 10.43 -2.40 -4.31
CA ILE A 123 10.27 -3.76 -4.86
C ILE A 123 8.89 -4.30 -4.52
N ARG A 124 8.44 -4.11 -3.27
CA ARG A 124 7.10 -4.53 -2.84
C ARG A 124 6.01 -3.85 -3.64
N ALA A 125 6.10 -2.54 -3.89
CA ALA A 125 5.12 -1.80 -4.67
C ALA A 125 5.08 -2.26 -6.14
N LEU A 126 6.24 -2.54 -6.76
CA LEU A 126 6.29 -3.13 -8.11
C LEU A 126 5.56 -4.48 -8.17
N ILE A 127 5.82 -5.37 -7.19
CA ILE A 127 5.16 -6.68 -7.11
C ILE A 127 3.65 -6.52 -6.86
N LYS A 128 3.23 -5.65 -5.94
CA LYS A 128 1.80 -5.38 -5.69
C LYS A 128 1.10 -4.82 -6.93
N MET A 129 1.75 -3.93 -7.68
CA MET A 129 1.22 -3.46 -8.96
C MET A 129 1.01 -4.59 -9.95
N ALA A 130 1.98 -5.49 -10.10
CA ALA A 130 1.87 -6.65 -10.96
C ALA A 130 0.68 -7.53 -10.56
N ILE A 131 0.54 -7.85 -9.26
CA ILE A 131 -0.56 -8.65 -8.74
C ILE A 131 -1.92 -7.98 -9.02
N GLY A 132 -2.02 -6.66 -8.87
CA GLY A 132 -3.23 -5.93 -9.20
C GLY A 132 -3.63 -6.03 -10.67
N VAL A 133 -2.66 -5.90 -11.59
CA VAL A 133 -2.90 -6.09 -13.02
C VAL A 133 -3.29 -7.53 -13.33
N TRP A 134 -2.59 -8.52 -12.79
CA TRP A 134 -2.92 -9.94 -12.98
C TRP A 134 -4.29 -10.32 -12.44
N HIS A 135 -4.73 -9.71 -11.36
CA HIS A 135 -6.09 -9.88 -10.85
C HIS A 135 -7.12 -9.47 -11.91
N SER A 136 -6.95 -8.30 -12.54
CA SER A 136 -7.84 -7.82 -13.61
C SER A 136 -7.81 -8.69 -14.87
N TRP A 137 -6.74 -9.45 -15.07
CA TRP A 137 -6.60 -10.40 -16.18
C TRP A 137 -7.09 -11.81 -15.86
N GLY A 138 -7.52 -12.06 -14.62
CA GLY A 138 -8.00 -13.37 -14.18
C GLY A 138 -6.91 -14.43 -14.08
N VAL A 139 -5.67 -14.04 -13.81
CA VAL A 139 -4.51 -14.94 -13.66
C VAL A 139 -4.79 -15.99 -12.58
N THR A 140 -4.38 -17.22 -12.84
CA THR A 140 -4.51 -18.35 -11.93
C THR A 140 -3.18 -18.82 -11.36
N HIS A 141 -2.13 -18.78 -12.18
CA HIS A 141 -0.78 -19.18 -11.79
C HIS A 141 0.27 -18.21 -12.30
N VAL A 142 1.30 -18.00 -11.49
CA VAL A 142 2.44 -17.16 -11.85
C VAL A 142 3.71 -18.00 -11.86
N TYR A 143 4.41 -17.98 -13.00
CA TYR A 143 5.69 -18.67 -13.20
C TYR A 143 6.78 -17.63 -13.37
N SER A 144 7.94 -17.84 -12.77
CA SER A 144 9.10 -16.97 -12.94
C SER A 144 10.39 -17.76 -12.91
N SER A 145 11.47 -17.15 -13.34
CA SER A 145 12.83 -17.62 -13.16
C SER A 145 13.63 -16.54 -12.44
N VAL A 146 14.14 -16.86 -11.25
CA VAL A 146 14.76 -15.88 -10.36
C VAL A 146 16.19 -16.27 -10.01
N ASN A 147 17.03 -15.31 -9.67
CA ASN A 147 18.38 -15.58 -9.18
C ASN A 147 18.31 -16.42 -7.91
N HIS A 148 19.20 -17.39 -7.79
CA HIS A 148 19.23 -18.32 -6.65
C HIS A 148 19.25 -17.61 -5.28
N GLU A 149 19.98 -16.51 -5.18
CA GLU A 149 20.10 -15.73 -3.94
C GLU A 149 18.80 -15.07 -3.51
N THR A 150 17.86 -14.91 -4.43
CA THR A 150 16.57 -14.23 -4.17
C THR A 150 15.41 -15.19 -3.88
N VAL A 151 15.60 -16.50 -4.03
CA VAL A 151 14.55 -17.51 -3.86
C VAL A 151 13.84 -17.36 -2.51
N SER A 152 14.59 -17.17 -1.41
CA SER A 152 14.00 -17.01 -0.06
C SER A 152 13.08 -15.80 0.09
N MET A 153 13.25 -14.79 -0.75
CA MET A 153 12.32 -13.65 -0.81
C MET A 153 10.99 -14.10 -1.44
N TYR A 154 11.06 -14.86 -2.51
CA TYR A 154 9.86 -15.33 -3.25
C TYR A 154 9.11 -16.42 -2.49
N ASP A 155 9.78 -17.27 -1.71
CA ASP A 155 9.13 -18.25 -0.81
C ASP A 155 8.13 -17.57 0.14
N ARG A 156 8.48 -16.38 0.65
CA ARG A 156 7.60 -15.60 1.53
C ARG A 156 6.35 -15.03 0.84
N LEU A 157 6.37 -14.98 -0.49
CA LEU A 157 5.23 -14.56 -1.32
C LEU A 157 4.35 -15.76 -1.72
N GLY A 158 4.75 -16.99 -1.37
CA GLY A 158 4.04 -18.22 -1.71
C GLY A 158 4.55 -18.91 -2.97
N PHE A 159 5.70 -18.50 -3.51
CA PHE A 159 6.35 -19.24 -4.61
C PHE A 159 7.04 -20.50 -4.11
N THR A 160 7.01 -21.54 -4.93
CA THR A 160 7.75 -22.80 -4.72
C THR A 160 8.71 -23.03 -5.88
N ALA A 161 9.92 -23.55 -5.58
CA ALA A 161 10.86 -23.94 -6.61
C ALA A 161 10.35 -25.18 -7.36
N LEU A 162 10.45 -25.18 -8.67
CA LEU A 162 10.02 -26.27 -9.56
C LEU A 162 11.15 -27.23 -9.91
N ALA A 163 12.38 -26.75 -9.95
CA ALA A 163 13.56 -27.55 -10.25
C ALA A 163 14.79 -26.97 -9.55
N GLU A 164 15.89 -27.73 -9.61
CA GLU A 164 17.19 -27.26 -9.13
C GLU A 164 17.70 -26.06 -9.92
N LYS A 165 18.63 -25.31 -9.30
CA LYS A 165 19.28 -24.18 -9.95
C LYS A 165 20.10 -24.59 -11.17
N LYS A 166 20.03 -23.80 -12.22
CA LYS A 166 20.82 -23.95 -13.45
C LYS A 166 21.64 -22.70 -13.70
N TRP A 167 22.90 -22.86 -14.11
CA TRP A 167 23.69 -21.73 -14.60
C TRP A 167 23.19 -21.28 -15.97
N VAL A 168 22.97 -19.98 -16.13
CA VAL A 168 22.53 -19.39 -17.39
C VAL A 168 23.58 -18.38 -17.87
N ASP A 169 24.33 -18.76 -18.89
CA ASP A 169 25.46 -17.98 -19.42
C ASP A 169 25.08 -16.58 -19.84
N SER A 170 23.92 -16.41 -20.47
CA SER A 170 23.42 -15.11 -20.92
C SER A 170 23.12 -14.16 -19.76
N ILE A 171 22.74 -14.68 -18.62
CA ILE A 171 22.49 -13.90 -17.39
C ILE A 171 23.76 -13.75 -16.54
N GLY A 172 24.65 -14.76 -16.59
CA GLY A 172 25.84 -14.83 -15.76
C GLY A 172 25.53 -15.18 -14.30
N ASN A 173 24.48 -15.95 -14.03
CA ASN A 173 24.07 -16.35 -12.70
C ASN A 173 23.36 -17.71 -12.65
N TYR A 174 23.26 -18.28 -11.44
CA TYR A 174 22.38 -19.41 -11.17
C TYR A 174 20.95 -18.96 -11.07
N VAL A 175 20.06 -19.61 -11.81
CA VAL A 175 18.64 -19.29 -11.90
C VAL A 175 17.81 -20.48 -11.46
N VAL A 176 16.70 -20.23 -10.77
CA VAL A 176 15.74 -21.22 -10.27
C VAL A 176 14.36 -20.91 -10.83
N PRO A 177 13.68 -21.90 -11.47
CA PRO A 177 12.29 -21.73 -11.88
C PRO A 177 11.38 -21.86 -10.66
N ILE A 178 10.40 -20.96 -10.54
CA ILE A 178 9.48 -20.89 -9.42
C ILE A 178 8.03 -20.74 -9.91
N ARG A 179 7.07 -21.22 -9.12
CA ARG A 179 5.62 -21.08 -9.38
C ARG A 179 4.90 -20.68 -8.10
N ALA A 180 3.86 -19.86 -8.24
CA ALA A 180 2.89 -19.61 -7.17
C ALA A 180 1.45 -19.68 -7.72
N PRO A 181 0.48 -20.26 -6.97
CA PRO A 181 -0.93 -20.02 -7.17
C PRO A 181 -1.22 -18.52 -6.97
N PHE A 182 -2.06 -17.95 -7.83
CA PHE A 182 -2.33 -16.51 -7.77
C PHE A 182 -2.96 -16.07 -6.44
N ASP A 183 -3.83 -16.90 -5.86
CA ASP A 183 -4.50 -16.58 -4.60
C ASP A 183 -3.53 -16.33 -3.45
N CYS A 184 -2.39 -17.05 -3.40
CA CYS A 184 -1.34 -16.81 -2.40
C CYS A 184 -0.74 -15.41 -2.54
N LEU A 185 -0.46 -15.00 -3.79
CA LEU A 185 0.09 -13.68 -4.09
C LEU A 185 -0.91 -12.57 -3.79
N PHE A 186 -2.16 -12.79 -4.16
CA PHE A 186 -3.26 -11.86 -3.90
C PHE A 186 -3.47 -11.66 -2.41
N GLN A 187 -3.53 -12.75 -1.64
CA GLN A 187 -3.65 -12.70 -0.19
C GLN A 187 -2.46 -11.96 0.45
N TRP A 188 -1.24 -12.20 -0.03
CA TRP A 188 -0.07 -11.47 0.46
C TRP A 188 -0.15 -9.97 0.16
N ALA A 189 -0.56 -9.60 -1.05
CA ALA A 189 -0.58 -8.20 -1.49
C ALA A 189 -1.72 -7.41 -0.83
N PHE A 190 -2.90 -8.01 -0.72
CA PHE A 190 -4.17 -7.33 -0.48
C PHE A 190 -5.05 -7.97 0.59
N GLY A 191 -4.63 -9.05 1.24
CA GLY A 191 -5.45 -9.81 2.19
C GLY A 191 -6.01 -9.03 3.39
N ASN A 192 -5.58 -7.79 3.58
CA ASN A 192 -6.12 -6.87 4.57
C ASN A 192 -7.11 -5.83 3.98
N LEU A 193 -7.32 -5.83 2.67
CA LEU A 193 -8.27 -4.95 1.99
C LEU A 193 -9.60 -5.70 1.78
N GLN A 194 -10.71 -4.96 1.81
CA GLN A 194 -12.01 -5.54 1.47
C GLN A 194 -12.05 -5.80 -0.04
N ASP A 195 -12.53 -6.98 -0.45
CA ASP A 195 -12.56 -7.43 -1.85
C ASP A 195 -13.25 -6.41 -2.78
N ASP A 196 -14.35 -5.81 -2.34
CA ASP A 196 -15.08 -4.79 -3.10
C ASP A 196 -14.25 -3.56 -3.47
N LEU A 197 -13.25 -3.20 -2.62
CA LEU A 197 -12.35 -2.07 -2.89
C LEU A 197 -11.31 -2.42 -3.95
N LEU A 198 -10.87 -3.67 -3.99
CA LEU A 198 -9.88 -4.12 -4.96
C LEU A 198 -10.46 -4.30 -6.36
N GLU A 199 -11.67 -4.84 -6.47
CA GLU A 199 -12.40 -4.90 -7.73
C GLU A 199 -12.64 -3.52 -8.30
N ALA A 200 -12.97 -2.56 -7.44
CA ALA A 200 -13.13 -1.17 -7.81
C ALA A 200 -11.84 -0.52 -8.35
N TYR A 201 -10.68 -1.03 -8.07
CA TYR A 201 -9.38 -0.43 -8.47
C TYR A 201 -8.61 -1.25 -9.52
N SER A 202 -9.19 -2.37 -10.02
CA SER A 202 -8.56 -3.20 -11.04
C SER A 202 -8.59 -2.54 -12.43
N GLY A 203 -7.52 -1.95 -12.87
CA GLY A 203 -7.40 -1.48 -14.27
C GLY A 203 -6.54 -0.24 -14.53
N HIS A 204 -6.41 0.67 -13.59
CA HIS A 204 -5.55 1.85 -13.72
C HIS A 204 -4.77 2.03 -12.43
N PHE A 205 -3.62 1.37 -12.36
CA PHE A 205 -2.81 1.38 -11.17
C PHE A 205 -1.67 2.38 -11.32
N GLU A 206 -1.83 3.55 -10.75
CA GLU A 206 -0.71 4.36 -10.32
C GLU A 206 -0.59 4.21 -8.81
N ARG A 207 0.63 4.11 -8.32
CA ARG A 207 0.95 4.09 -6.90
C ARG A 207 1.90 5.21 -6.55
N LEU A 208 1.73 5.73 -5.35
CA LEU A 208 2.59 6.78 -4.83
C LEU A 208 3.17 6.34 -3.48
N LEU A 209 4.49 6.32 -3.39
CA LEU A 209 5.22 6.05 -2.15
C LEU A 209 5.67 7.36 -1.54
N MET A 210 5.25 7.58 -0.30
CA MET A 210 5.55 8.79 0.47
C MET A 210 6.38 8.46 1.72
N GLN A 211 7.29 9.36 2.06
CA GLN A 211 8.04 9.29 3.30
C GLN A 211 7.31 10.07 4.42
N PRO A 212 7.61 9.78 5.69
CA PRO A 212 7.08 10.58 6.80
C PRO A 212 7.41 12.05 6.63
N GLY A 213 6.40 12.92 6.66
CA GLY A 213 6.51 14.35 6.47
C GLY A 213 6.26 14.86 5.05
N ASP A 214 6.22 13.96 4.05
CA ASP A 214 5.90 14.37 2.68
C ASP A 214 4.47 14.94 2.61
N ILE A 215 4.33 16.06 1.92
CA ILE A 215 3.04 16.69 1.63
C ILE A 215 2.57 16.18 0.26
N LEU A 216 1.39 15.57 0.21
CA LEU A 216 0.80 15.07 -1.02
C LEU A 216 0.19 16.20 -1.84
N PHE A 217 -0.54 17.07 -1.18
CA PHE A 217 -1.10 18.30 -1.72
C PHE A 217 -1.41 19.27 -0.57
N SER A 218 -1.44 20.56 -0.90
CA SER A 218 -1.74 21.63 0.04
C SER A 218 -3.17 22.15 -0.13
N GLU A 219 -3.75 22.69 0.93
CA GLU A 219 -5.02 23.41 0.85
C GLU A 219 -4.95 24.51 -0.23
N GLY A 220 -5.99 24.61 -1.06
CA GLY A 220 -6.09 25.60 -2.14
C GLY A 220 -5.47 25.18 -3.47
N GLU A 221 -4.71 24.09 -3.54
CA GLU A 221 -4.20 23.55 -4.80
C GLU A 221 -5.33 22.97 -5.67
N LEU A 222 -5.16 23.03 -6.99
CA LEU A 222 -6.05 22.34 -7.92
C LEU A 222 -5.77 20.84 -7.86
N GLY A 223 -6.80 20.01 -7.96
CA GLY A 223 -6.66 18.55 -7.87
C GLY A 223 -7.44 17.82 -8.95
N ASP A 224 -6.79 16.83 -9.57
CA ASP A 224 -7.35 15.95 -10.59
C ASP A 224 -7.29 14.46 -10.24
N HIS A 225 -6.77 14.15 -9.03
CA HIS A 225 -6.68 12.79 -8.50
C HIS A 225 -7.34 12.66 -7.13
N ALA A 226 -7.92 11.50 -6.87
CA ALA A 226 -8.23 10.99 -5.54
C ALA A 226 -7.23 9.91 -5.15
N TYR A 227 -7.20 9.57 -3.88
CA TYR A 227 -6.21 8.65 -3.33
C TYR A 227 -6.87 7.70 -2.33
N MET A 228 -6.43 6.44 -2.32
CA MET A 228 -6.75 5.49 -1.27
C MET A 228 -5.48 5.07 -0.54
N VAL A 229 -5.54 5.01 0.78
CA VAL A 229 -4.43 4.52 1.58
C VAL A 229 -4.36 3.00 1.47
N ASP A 230 -3.32 2.47 0.81
CA ASP A 230 -3.05 1.02 0.79
C ASP A 230 -2.25 0.61 2.03
N GLU A 231 -1.27 1.41 2.43
CA GLU A 231 -0.50 1.20 3.65
C GLU A 231 -0.03 2.55 4.21
N GLY A 232 0.09 2.65 5.51
CA GLY A 232 0.57 3.87 6.15
C GLY A 232 -0.50 4.69 6.83
N VAL A 233 -0.29 6.01 6.90
CA VAL A 233 -1.22 6.95 7.56
C VAL A 233 -1.06 8.34 6.96
N ILE A 234 -2.17 8.95 6.56
CA ILE A 234 -2.25 10.33 6.08
C ILE A 234 -2.96 11.22 7.13
N LYS A 235 -2.36 12.34 7.45
CA LYS A 235 -2.99 13.43 8.21
C LYS A 235 -3.62 14.41 7.22
N VAL A 236 -4.88 14.76 7.47
CA VAL A 236 -5.58 15.84 6.77
C VAL A 236 -5.74 17.00 7.74
N SER A 237 -5.20 18.16 7.41
CA SER A 237 -5.17 19.33 8.29
C SER A 237 -5.40 20.64 7.54
N ARG A 238 -5.82 21.65 8.30
CA ARG A 238 -5.91 23.05 7.86
C ARG A 238 -5.15 23.95 8.80
N ASN A 239 -4.62 25.03 8.26
CA ASN A 239 -4.01 26.09 9.06
C ASN A 239 -4.98 27.28 9.16
N ASP A 240 -5.04 27.90 10.33
CA ASP A 240 -5.66 29.19 10.46
C ASP A 240 -4.75 30.33 9.97
N ILE A 241 -5.26 31.55 9.99
CA ILE A 241 -4.52 32.75 9.58
C ILE A 241 -3.29 33.03 10.47
N SER A 242 -3.22 32.45 11.65
CA SER A 242 -2.10 32.56 12.59
C SER A 242 -1.07 31.45 12.41
N GLY A 243 -1.31 30.50 11.48
CA GLY A 243 -0.47 29.32 11.25
C GLY A 243 -0.71 28.20 12.25
N CYS A 244 -1.77 28.26 13.08
CA CYS A 244 -2.15 27.16 13.96
C CYS A 244 -2.79 26.03 13.15
N GLU A 245 -2.21 24.84 13.25
CA GLU A 245 -2.68 23.67 12.54
C GLU A 245 -3.82 22.97 13.29
N LEU A 246 -4.94 22.72 12.62
CA LEU A 246 -6.02 21.86 13.09
C LEU A 246 -6.05 20.56 12.26
N THR A 247 -5.90 19.42 12.91
CA THR A 247 -6.06 18.12 12.28
C THR A 247 -7.55 17.78 12.15
N LEU A 248 -8.03 17.69 10.92
CA LEU A 248 -9.41 17.35 10.60
C LEU A 248 -9.65 15.84 10.61
N ALA A 249 -8.68 15.07 10.10
CA ALA A 249 -8.75 13.61 10.03
C ALA A 249 -7.36 12.98 10.00
N THR A 250 -7.31 11.74 10.47
CA THR A 250 -6.19 10.83 10.25
C THR A 250 -6.75 9.63 9.49
N LEU A 251 -6.19 9.37 8.31
CA LEU A 251 -6.68 8.36 7.38
C LEU A 251 -5.76 7.16 7.40
N GLU A 252 -6.35 5.98 7.51
CA GLU A 252 -5.66 4.69 7.56
C GLU A 252 -6.02 3.84 6.34
N GLN A 253 -5.50 2.62 6.29
CA GLN A 253 -5.71 1.66 5.19
C GLN A 253 -7.20 1.53 4.80
N GLY A 254 -7.48 1.58 3.49
CA GLY A 254 -8.82 1.48 2.90
C GLY A 254 -9.60 2.81 2.88
N GLU A 255 -9.08 3.89 3.44
CA GLU A 255 -9.78 5.18 3.42
C GLU A 255 -9.45 5.97 2.14
N LEU A 256 -10.50 6.43 1.45
CA LEU A 256 -10.45 7.27 0.24
C LEU A 256 -10.45 8.75 0.64
N PHE A 257 -9.65 9.56 -0.04
CA PHE A 257 -9.57 11.00 0.18
C PHE A 257 -9.13 11.77 -1.09
N GLY A 258 -9.27 13.11 -1.06
CA GLY A 258 -8.99 13.98 -2.21
C GLY A 258 -10.06 13.91 -3.30
N GLU A 259 -11.11 13.13 -3.09
CA GLU A 259 -12.24 12.91 -4.01
C GLU A 259 -13.09 14.15 -4.21
N LEU A 260 -13.16 15.08 -3.23
CA LEU A 260 -13.98 16.29 -3.31
C LEU A 260 -13.61 17.11 -4.55
N ALA A 261 -12.33 17.35 -4.79
CA ALA A 261 -11.85 18.06 -5.96
C ALA A 261 -12.20 17.39 -7.29
N LEU A 262 -12.53 16.09 -7.29
CA LEU A 262 -13.01 15.38 -8.49
C LEU A 262 -14.50 15.54 -8.71
N ILE A 263 -15.27 15.71 -7.64
CA ILE A 263 -16.74 15.81 -7.64
C ILE A 263 -17.17 17.24 -7.97
N ASP A 264 -16.68 18.22 -7.21
CA ASP A 264 -17.15 19.61 -7.26
C ASP A 264 -16.22 20.58 -7.99
N THR A 265 -15.04 20.10 -8.44
CA THR A 265 -14.01 20.89 -9.15
C THR A 265 -13.42 22.08 -8.36
N HIS A 266 -13.70 22.16 -7.06
CA HIS A 266 -13.07 23.14 -6.19
C HIS A 266 -11.61 22.75 -5.86
N PRO A 267 -10.77 23.71 -5.46
CA PRO A 267 -9.45 23.42 -4.94
C PRO A 267 -9.49 22.49 -3.73
N ARG A 268 -8.34 21.89 -3.40
CA ARG A 268 -8.17 21.04 -2.22
C ARG A 268 -8.64 21.75 -0.95
N SER A 269 -9.56 21.15 -0.24
CA SER A 269 -10.17 21.72 0.97
C SER A 269 -9.27 21.69 2.20
N ALA A 270 -8.15 20.95 2.14
CA ALA A 270 -7.22 20.75 3.24
C ALA A 270 -5.88 20.25 2.72
N THR A 271 -4.84 20.29 3.56
CA THR A 271 -3.51 19.73 3.29
C THR A 271 -3.46 18.27 3.72
N ALA A 272 -2.87 17.42 2.87
CA ALA A 272 -2.64 16.00 3.16
C ALA A 272 -1.15 15.71 3.33
N THR A 273 -0.76 15.15 4.49
CA THR A 273 0.64 14.89 4.86
C THR A 273 0.81 13.45 5.34
N ALA A 274 1.84 12.76 4.89
CA ALA A 274 2.18 11.42 5.35
C ALA A 274 2.75 11.45 6.77
N LEU A 275 2.15 10.73 7.72
CA LEU A 275 2.67 10.57 9.08
C LEU A 275 3.67 9.42 9.23
N LYS A 276 3.64 8.49 8.30
CA LYS A 276 4.52 7.30 8.21
C LYS A 276 4.90 7.10 6.76
N ALA A 277 5.82 6.15 6.49
CA ALA A 277 5.96 5.62 5.15
C ALA A 277 4.58 5.12 4.67
N THR A 278 4.09 5.71 3.60
CA THR A 278 2.71 5.53 3.14
C THR A 278 2.72 5.15 1.67
N GLU A 279 1.91 4.17 1.33
CA GLU A 279 1.63 3.74 -0.03
C GLU A 279 0.19 4.10 -0.37
N LEU A 280 0.01 4.84 -1.46
CA LEU A 280 -1.29 5.28 -1.96
C LEU A 280 -1.58 4.67 -3.32
N ILE A 281 -2.82 4.29 -3.54
CA ILE A 281 -3.37 4.03 -4.87
C ILE A 281 -3.92 5.36 -5.39
N VAL A 282 -3.55 5.71 -6.61
CA VAL A 282 -3.91 6.98 -7.25
C VAL A 282 -5.05 6.75 -8.25
N LEU A 283 -6.06 7.59 -8.20
CA LEU A 283 -7.25 7.54 -9.06
C LEU A 283 -7.41 8.84 -9.81
N ASP A 284 -7.28 8.81 -11.12
CA ASP A 284 -7.57 9.96 -11.95
C ASP A 284 -9.09 10.26 -12.03
N ARG A 285 -9.44 11.52 -12.35
CA ARG A 285 -10.82 12.01 -12.42
C ARG A 285 -11.69 11.19 -13.36
N LYS A 286 -11.19 10.86 -14.55
CA LYS A 286 -11.96 10.16 -15.58
C LYS A 286 -12.31 8.75 -15.13
N THR A 287 -11.32 8.01 -14.64
CA THR A 287 -11.48 6.66 -14.11
C THR A 287 -12.43 6.66 -12.92
N PHE A 288 -12.24 7.57 -11.96
CA PHE A 288 -13.10 7.66 -10.77
C PHE A 288 -14.57 7.92 -11.14
N ARG A 289 -14.84 8.89 -12.02
CA ARG A 289 -16.21 9.20 -12.45
C ARG A 289 -16.87 8.08 -13.24
N ASN A 290 -16.13 7.46 -14.16
CA ASN A 290 -16.66 6.35 -14.95
C ASN A 290 -17.05 5.16 -14.06
N ARG A 291 -16.24 4.89 -13.02
CA ARG A 291 -16.50 3.81 -12.08
C ARG A 291 -17.68 4.10 -11.17
N LEU A 292 -17.77 5.31 -10.62
CA LEU A 292 -18.93 5.74 -9.84
C LEU A 292 -20.25 5.58 -10.62
N ALA A 293 -20.22 5.81 -11.94
CA ALA A 293 -21.39 5.66 -12.79
C ALA A 293 -21.79 4.20 -13.08
N ASN A 294 -20.81 3.29 -13.08
CA ASN A 294 -21.00 1.90 -13.52
C ASN A 294 -20.94 0.87 -12.37
N GLU A 295 -20.46 1.24 -11.19
CA GLU A 295 -20.27 0.35 -10.04
C GLU A 295 -21.07 0.85 -8.83
N PRO A 296 -22.30 0.36 -8.61
CA PRO A 296 -23.14 0.77 -7.47
C PRO A 296 -22.50 0.52 -6.11
N SER A 297 -21.72 -0.57 -5.98
CA SER A 297 -20.98 -0.91 -4.75
C SER A 297 -19.95 0.16 -4.37
N LEU A 298 -19.24 0.72 -5.35
CA LEU A 298 -18.31 1.83 -5.14
C LEU A 298 -19.02 3.11 -4.71
N MET A 299 -20.18 3.42 -5.32
CA MET A 299 -21.00 4.55 -4.91
C MET A 299 -21.44 4.42 -3.45
N ASP A 300 -21.93 3.24 -3.04
CA ASP A 300 -22.33 2.98 -1.67
C ASP A 300 -21.17 3.16 -0.68
N GLN A 301 -19.98 2.72 -1.04
CA GLN A 301 -18.78 2.89 -0.20
C GLN A 301 -18.38 4.36 -0.06
N VAL A 302 -18.39 5.12 -1.15
CA VAL A 302 -18.12 6.56 -1.14
C VAL A 302 -19.15 7.28 -0.25
N MET A 303 -20.43 6.95 -0.38
CA MET A 303 -21.50 7.50 0.45
C MET A 303 -21.35 7.14 1.93
N LYS A 304 -20.98 5.89 2.25
CA LYS A 304 -20.68 5.47 3.64
C LYS A 304 -19.48 6.22 4.21
N ASN A 305 -18.43 6.44 3.41
CA ASN A 305 -17.26 7.21 3.83
C ASN A 305 -17.63 8.69 4.10
N PHE A 306 -18.41 9.32 3.22
CA PHE A 306 -18.92 10.67 3.45
C PHE A 306 -19.77 10.76 4.72
N SER A 307 -20.68 9.82 4.93
CA SER A 307 -21.52 9.78 6.13
C SER A 307 -20.68 9.69 7.40
N LYS A 308 -19.64 8.84 7.42
CA LYS A 308 -18.72 8.74 8.55
C LYS A 308 -17.93 10.05 8.78
N ARG A 309 -17.48 10.69 7.69
CA ARG A 309 -16.75 11.97 7.78
C ARG A 309 -17.63 13.10 8.28
N ILE A 310 -18.84 13.23 7.76
CA ILE A 310 -19.79 14.25 8.23
C ILE A 310 -20.06 14.08 9.74
N ARG A 311 -20.37 12.88 10.21
CA ARG A 311 -20.60 12.63 11.63
C ARG A 311 -19.36 12.97 12.50
N ARG A 312 -18.15 12.62 12.03
CA ARG A 312 -16.91 13.02 12.73
C ARG A 312 -16.73 14.53 12.77
N MET A 313 -17.09 15.22 11.68
CA MET A 313 -17.02 16.69 11.62
C MET A 313 -18.06 17.33 12.52
N ASP A 314 -19.29 16.82 12.59
CA ASP A 314 -20.31 17.29 13.52
C ASP A 314 -19.87 17.16 14.98
N ASP A 315 -19.34 15.97 15.36
CA ASP A 315 -18.81 15.73 16.70
C ASP A 315 -17.64 16.69 17.01
N LEU A 316 -16.71 16.86 16.06
CA LEU A 316 -15.56 17.76 16.21
C LEU A 316 -16.02 19.22 16.35
N ALA A 317 -16.98 19.65 15.52
CA ALA A 317 -17.53 21.01 15.56
C ALA A 317 -18.18 21.31 16.93
N MET A 318 -18.99 20.38 17.46
CA MET A 318 -19.58 20.50 18.78
C MET A 318 -18.54 20.61 19.89
N VAL A 319 -17.52 19.74 19.83
CA VAL A 319 -16.44 19.72 20.84
C VAL A 319 -15.57 20.97 20.75
N LEU A 320 -15.30 21.49 19.55
CA LEU A 320 -14.51 22.72 19.37
C LEU A 320 -15.31 23.97 19.76
N ALA A 321 -16.60 24.02 19.45
CA ALA A 321 -17.43 25.19 19.73
C ALA A 321 -17.75 25.35 21.24
N TYR A 322 -18.02 24.24 21.94
CA TYR A 322 -18.54 24.28 23.29
C TYR A 322 -17.63 23.62 24.33
N GLY A 323 -16.64 22.83 23.89
CA GLY A 323 -15.78 22.08 24.79
C GLY A 323 -14.64 22.92 25.36
N ALA A 324 -14.44 22.89 26.70
CA ALA A 324 -13.23 23.37 27.31
C ALA A 324 -12.01 22.56 26.84
N SER A 325 -10.79 23.11 26.94
CA SER A 325 -9.55 22.45 26.49
C SER A 325 -9.38 21.03 27.00
N THR A 326 -9.77 20.75 28.23
CA THR A 326 -9.75 19.40 28.82
C THR A 326 -10.77 18.46 28.19
N GLN A 327 -11.94 18.94 27.79
CA GLN A 327 -12.97 18.16 27.12
C GLN A 327 -12.53 17.83 25.70
N ARG A 328 -11.97 18.80 24.96
CA ARG A 328 -11.40 18.61 23.63
C ARG A 328 -10.27 17.57 23.64
N LEU A 329 -9.33 17.69 24.56
CA LEU A 329 -8.25 16.71 24.75
C LEU A 329 -8.77 15.32 25.14
N THR A 330 -9.80 15.25 26.02
CA THR A 330 -10.41 13.98 26.40
C THR A 330 -11.10 13.30 25.22
N TYR A 331 -11.85 14.06 24.42
CA TYR A 331 -12.49 13.54 23.18
C TYR A 331 -11.45 12.99 22.21
N THR A 332 -10.42 13.77 21.89
CA THR A 332 -9.35 13.36 20.99
C THR A 332 -8.61 12.13 21.52
N LEU A 333 -8.29 12.11 22.82
CA LEU A 333 -7.62 10.97 23.45
C LEU A 333 -8.46 9.69 23.38
N ASN A 334 -9.78 9.79 23.60
CA ASN A 334 -10.70 8.66 23.49
C ASN A 334 -10.83 8.15 22.05
N THR A 335 -10.78 9.04 21.06
CA THR A 335 -10.76 8.67 19.63
C THR A 335 -9.47 7.92 19.30
N LEU A 336 -8.32 8.42 19.73
CA LEU A 336 -7.04 7.75 19.54
C LEU A 336 -6.97 6.38 20.22
N ARG A 337 -7.59 6.23 21.39
CA ARG A 337 -7.65 4.97 22.12
C ARG A 337 -8.40 3.88 21.33
N LYS A 338 -9.47 4.25 20.61
CA LYS A 338 -10.25 3.30 19.78
C LYS A 338 -9.45 2.75 18.60
N THR A 339 -8.51 3.53 18.06
CA THR A 339 -7.67 3.17 16.90
C THR A 339 -6.27 2.68 17.29
N ALA A 340 -5.93 2.66 18.59
CA ALA A 340 -4.65 2.22 19.11
C ALA A 340 -4.45 0.71 18.89
N LYS A 341 -3.26 0.32 18.44
CA LYS A 341 -2.93 -1.09 18.16
C LYS A 341 -2.28 -1.75 19.39
N PRO A 342 -2.52 -3.05 19.64
CA PRO A 342 -1.86 -3.75 20.72
C PRO A 342 -0.34 -3.78 20.54
N ASP A 343 0.41 -3.69 21.62
CA ASP A 343 1.86 -3.86 21.59
C ASP A 343 2.21 -5.34 21.37
N HIS A 344 3.09 -5.62 20.37
CA HIS A 344 3.53 -6.98 20.06
C HIS A 344 4.16 -7.74 21.25
N LYS A 345 4.77 -7.01 22.21
CA LYS A 345 5.42 -7.60 23.38
C LYS A 345 4.52 -7.63 24.62
N ARG A 346 3.48 -6.78 24.65
CA ARG A 346 2.59 -6.59 25.81
C ARG A 346 1.14 -6.39 25.32
N PRO A 347 0.38 -7.46 25.09
CA PRO A 347 -0.96 -7.38 24.49
C PRO A 347 -1.96 -6.53 25.29
N ASN A 348 -1.72 -6.30 26.58
CA ASN A 348 -2.56 -5.46 27.43
C ASN A 348 -2.24 -3.95 27.32
N ILE A 349 -1.28 -3.57 26.46
CA ILE A 349 -0.93 -2.18 26.19
C ILE A 349 -1.30 -1.86 24.74
N PHE A 350 -2.07 -0.81 24.56
CA PHE A 350 -2.44 -0.30 23.25
C PHE A 350 -1.65 0.97 22.94
N ILE A 351 -1.04 1.05 21.76
CA ILE A 351 -0.16 2.13 21.37
C ILE A 351 -0.78 2.93 20.22
N ALA A 352 -0.97 4.23 20.47
CA ALA A 352 -1.19 5.22 19.41
C ALA A 352 0.14 5.91 19.09
N LYS A 353 0.59 5.85 17.84
CA LYS A 353 1.83 6.52 17.38
C LYS A 353 1.53 7.99 17.07
N VAL A 354 1.23 8.76 18.09
CA VAL A 354 0.86 10.18 18.05
C VAL A 354 1.68 10.92 19.10
N SER A 355 2.31 12.02 18.70
CA SER A 355 3.06 12.91 19.59
C SER A 355 2.13 13.83 20.39
N PRO A 356 2.60 14.43 21.50
CA PRO A 356 1.85 15.46 22.22
C PRO A 356 1.47 16.66 21.34
N LYS A 357 2.29 17.02 20.37
CA LYS A 357 2.02 18.10 19.40
C LYS A 357 0.86 17.74 18.48
N GLU A 358 0.85 16.52 17.94
CA GLU A 358 -0.25 16.03 17.08
C GLU A 358 -1.57 15.90 17.87
N LEU A 359 -1.52 15.47 19.13
CA LEU A 359 -2.68 15.49 20.02
C LEU A 359 -3.21 16.91 20.22
N ALA A 360 -2.31 17.88 20.44
CA ALA A 360 -2.65 19.29 20.62
C ALA A 360 -3.34 19.86 19.36
N ASN A 361 -2.76 19.61 18.18
CA ASN A 361 -3.31 20.03 16.89
C ASN A 361 -4.69 19.43 16.65
N SER A 362 -4.90 18.16 16.96
CA SER A 362 -6.22 17.50 16.82
C SER A 362 -7.26 18.01 17.81
N ALA A 363 -6.86 18.53 18.96
CA ALA A 363 -7.75 19.09 19.98
C ALA A 363 -7.92 20.62 19.86
N GLY A 364 -7.21 21.27 18.94
CA GLY A 364 -7.21 22.74 18.80
C GLY A 364 -6.74 23.45 20.06
N VAL A 365 -5.65 22.96 20.67
CA VAL A 365 -5.04 23.55 21.88
C VAL A 365 -3.53 23.70 21.73
N SER A 366 -2.89 24.45 22.62
CA SER A 366 -1.42 24.54 22.62
C SER A 366 -0.76 23.22 23.01
N GLU A 367 0.44 22.95 22.50
CA GLU A 367 1.22 21.77 22.87
C GLU A 367 1.48 21.71 24.39
N GLN A 368 1.72 22.87 25.01
CA GLN A 368 1.92 22.95 26.46
C GLN A 368 0.68 22.47 27.21
N THR A 369 -0.52 22.89 26.78
CA THR A 369 -1.79 22.44 27.39
C THR A 369 -1.95 20.92 27.26
N ALA A 370 -1.62 20.37 26.08
CA ALA A 370 -1.68 18.93 25.86
C ALA A 370 -0.67 18.16 26.73
N ARG A 371 0.55 18.68 26.89
CA ARG A 371 1.57 18.08 27.75
C ARG A 371 1.16 18.06 29.24
N VAL A 372 0.62 19.15 29.72
CA VAL A 372 0.09 19.22 31.11
C VAL A 372 -1.05 18.21 31.30
N PHE A 373 -1.97 18.13 30.35
CA PHE A 373 -3.06 17.16 30.38
C PHE A 373 -2.57 15.72 30.37
N LEU A 374 -1.63 15.38 29.48
CA LEU A 374 -1.04 14.04 29.35
C LEU A 374 -0.28 13.66 30.63
N GLN A 375 0.45 14.61 31.24
CA GLN A 375 1.15 14.38 32.51
C GLN A 375 0.17 14.05 33.61
N SER A 376 -0.92 14.80 33.76
CA SER A 376 -1.96 14.51 34.75
C SER A 376 -2.57 13.11 34.59
N ARG A 377 -2.79 12.67 33.31
CA ARG A 377 -3.31 11.32 33.02
C ARG A 377 -2.26 10.21 33.26
N LYS A 378 -0.99 10.52 33.08
CA LYS A 378 0.12 9.63 33.43
C LYS A 378 0.23 9.48 34.95
N ASP A 379 0.15 10.57 35.69
CA ASP A 379 0.23 10.56 37.16
C ASP A 379 -0.95 9.80 37.77
N SER A 380 -2.11 9.81 37.13
CA SER A 380 -3.27 8.98 37.54
C SER A 380 -3.17 7.51 37.09
N GLY A 381 -2.11 7.12 36.39
CA GLY A 381 -1.90 5.74 35.90
C GLY A 381 -2.82 5.31 34.76
N GLU A 382 -3.50 6.26 34.10
CA GLU A 382 -4.41 5.94 32.99
C GLU A 382 -3.67 5.64 31.67
N LEU A 383 -2.53 6.29 31.44
CA LEU A 383 -1.70 6.15 30.27
C LEU A 383 -0.24 6.44 30.57
N ASP A 384 0.63 6.17 29.59
CA ASP A 384 1.99 6.68 29.51
C ASP A 384 2.23 7.32 28.14
N TYR A 385 3.20 8.23 28.03
CA TYR A 385 3.51 8.85 26.74
C TYR A 385 4.99 9.13 26.56
N THR A 386 5.39 9.18 25.30
CA THR A 386 6.72 9.54 24.82
C THR A 386 6.59 10.70 23.82
N PRO A 387 7.69 11.30 23.36
CA PRO A 387 7.61 12.29 22.29
C PRO A 387 6.97 11.80 20.97
N ARG A 388 6.81 10.48 20.80
CA ARG A 388 6.33 9.86 19.53
C ARG A 388 5.13 8.94 19.70
N SER A 389 4.64 8.70 20.90
CA SER A 389 3.54 7.74 21.13
C SER A 389 2.84 7.95 22.46
N ILE A 390 1.56 7.57 22.49
CA ILE A 390 0.73 7.47 23.70
C ILE A 390 0.40 6.00 23.89
N ARG A 391 0.56 5.49 25.12
CA ARG A 391 0.33 4.11 25.52
C ARG A 391 -0.86 4.05 26.45
N PHE A 392 -1.89 3.29 26.09
CA PHE A 392 -3.08 3.09 26.92
C PHE A 392 -2.99 1.74 27.60
N TYR A 393 -3.33 1.70 28.87
CA TYR A 393 -3.45 0.46 29.63
C TYR A 393 -4.89 -0.08 29.52
N GLU A 394 -5.03 -1.41 29.41
CA GLU A 394 -6.33 -2.05 29.46
C GLU A 394 -6.95 -1.80 30.85
N ARG A 395 -8.16 -1.22 30.90
CA ARG A 395 -8.88 -1.11 32.16
C ARG A 395 -9.22 -2.54 32.60
N ARG A 396 -8.59 -3.02 33.69
CA ARG A 396 -9.09 -4.21 34.40
C ARG A 396 -10.55 -3.95 34.73
N SER A 397 -11.47 -4.70 34.14
CA SER A 397 -12.86 -4.74 34.53
C SER A 397 -12.84 -5.13 36.00
N ARG A 398 -13.25 -4.23 36.91
CA ARG A 398 -13.55 -4.57 38.26
C ARG A 398 -14.75 -5.55 38.21
N HIS A 399 -14.46 -6.84 38.17
CA HIS A 399 -15.44 -7.84 38.51
C HIS A 399 -15.93 -7.51 39.92
N LYS A 400 -17.22 -7.24 40.04
CA LYS A 400 -17.93 -7.20 41.32
C LYS A 400 -17.74 -8.56 42.00
N GLN A 401 -16.70 -8.65 42.84
CA GLN A 401 -16.75 -9.56 43.96
C GLN A 401 -17.69 -8.90 44.97
N GLY A 402 -18.87 -9.41 45.08
CA GLY A 402 -19.83 -8.88 45.99
C GLY A 402 -20.96 -9.88 46.21
N ALA A 403 -20.86 -10.52 47.35
CA ALA A 403 -21.93 -11.14 48.09
C ALA A 403 -22.33 -12.57 47.74
N SER A 404 -21.47 -13.51 48.13
CA SER A 404 -21.97 -14.74 48.75
C SER A 404 -22.19 -14.41 50.24
N GLY A 405 -23.38 -14.02 50.60
CA GLY A 405 -23.87 -13.87 51.96
C GLY A 405 -24.90 -14.94 52.25
N GLN A 406 -24.53 -15.83 53.12
CA GLN A 406 -25.32 -16.86 53.76
C GLN A 406 -26.69 -16.37 54.23
N GLY A 407 -27.67 -17.16 54.12
CA GLY A 407 -28.97 -17.05 54.74
C GLY A 407 -29.70 -18.41 54.66
N ALA A 408 -29.30 -19.31 55.54
CA ALA A 408 -30.08 -20.49 55.86
C ALA A 408 -31.21 -20.13 56.82
N VAL A 409 -32.23 -21.01 56.89
CA VAL A 409 -33.26 -21.22 57.92
C VAL A 409 -34.59 -20.48 57.69
N ALA A 410 -35.59 -21.15 57.32
CA ALA A 410 -36.73 -21.86 57.88
C ALA A 410 -37.73 -22.23 56.78
#